data_0b62ed1dc2bacf2079d3da778a028aad
#
_entry.id   0b62ed1dc2bacf2079d3da778a028aad
#
_cell.length_a   1.000
_cell.length_b   1.000
_cell.length_c   1.000
_cell.angle_alpha   90.00
_cell.angle_beta   90.00
_cell.angle_gamma   90.00
#
_symmetry.space_group_name_H-M   'P 1'
#
loop_
_entity.id
_entity.type
_entity.pdbx_description
1 polymer ?
#
loop_
_entity_poly.entity_id
_entity_poly.type
_entity_poly.pdbx_seq_one_letter_code
_entity_poly.pdbx_strand_id
1 'polypeptide(L)'
;MKKLITEDEKKNIKQMHSMDEGMLSDLIDKVKSSDTVQNIKKKFEDLFGVKLGDDEKDTEDQGNYTGSVEYTGGGMDSDQKKNMGLILKALESAGITNPNAQIGILSVIKKESNFKLQDEVGYCSTSDSRVESIFGARGKKCKSMKCNDEKFFDCLYGYKSGINLGNTEPGDGYKYLGRGFHGLTGKANYKKYGISNPESLNDDPKVAAKEVADFFKSHVKDFDSVEDAVTEINRINSGESQFGLSKALEASENFKTK
;
A
#
# COMPACT_ATOMS: atom_id res chain seq x y z
N MET A 1 -4.49 -18.33 24.12
CA MET A 1 -3.21 -18.83 23.57
C MET A 1 -3.00 -18.14 22.25
N LYS A 2 -1.94 -17.32 22.12
CA LYS A 2 -1.59 -16.70 20.81
C LYS A 2 -1.15 -17.82 19.86
N LYS A 3 -1.65 -17.83 18.62
CA LYS A 3 -1.19 -18.75 17.58
C LYS A 3 0.28 -18.42 17.29
N LEU A 4 1.16 -19.42 17.36
CA LEU A 4 2.60 -19.30 17.14
C LEU A 4 2.93 -18.93 15.68
N ILE A 5 2.08 -19.28 14.75
CA ILE A 5 2.21 -19.08 13.30
C ILE A 5 0.82 -18.75 12.79
N THR A 6 0.69 -17.72 11.96
CA THR A 6 -0.56 -17.35 11.31
C THR A 6 -0.93 -18.32 10.19
N GLU A 7 -2.18 -18.33 9.76
CA GLU A 7 -2.62 -19.22 8.66
C GLU A 7 -1.93 -18.85 7.32
N ASP A 8 -1.60 -17.57 7.13
CA ASP A 8 -0.89 -17.12 5.93
C ASP A 8 0.58 -17.55 5.94
N GLU A 9 1.24 -17.49 7.08
CA GLU A 9 2.61 -18.04 7.24
C GLU A 9 2.65 -19.53 6.98
N LYS A 10 1.67 -20.30 7.45
CA LYS A 10 1.54 -21.74 7.15
C LYS A 10 1.37 -21.99 5.64
N LYS A 11 0.55 -21.18 4.97
CA LYS A 11 0.29 -21.29 3.53
C LYS A 11 1.55 -21.01 2.71
N ASN A 12 2.30 -19.98 3.10
CA ASN A 12 3.55 -19.62 2.45
C ASN A 12 4.62 -20.70 2.63
N ILE A 13 4.76 -21.26 3.84
CA ILE A 13 5.70 -22.36 4.14
C ILE A 13 5.36 -23.60 3.31
N LYS A 14 4.09 -23.97 3.22
CA LYS A 14 3.62 -25.07 2.37
C LYS A 14 3.99 -24.88 0.91
N GLN A 15 3.76 -23.67 0.38
CA GLN A 15 3.98 -23.35 -1.03
C GLN A 15 5.46 -23.35 -1.40
N MET A 16 6.34 -22.86 -0.49
CA MET A 16 7.79 -22.81 -0.73
C MET A 16 8.49 -24.16 -0.60
N HIS A 17 7.98 -25.06 0.23
CA HIS A 17 8.64 -26.33 0.55
C HIS A 17 7.88 -27.57 0.10
N SER A 18 6.80 -27.43 -0.67
CA SER A 18 5.95 -28.53 -1.18
C SER A 18 5.48 -29.48 -0.06
N MET A 19 5.22 -28.96 1.13
CA MET A 19 4.82 -29.72 2.32
C MET A 19 3.30 -29.91 2.36
N ASP A 20 2.85 -31.10 2.75
CA ASP A 20 1.44 -31.34 3.05
C ASP A 20 1.04 -30.84 4.45
N GLU A 21 -0.28 -30.86 4.76
CA GLU A 21 -0.79 -30.34 6.04
C GLU A 21 -0.34 -31.16 7.25
N GLY A 22 -0.17 -32.46 7.08
CA GLY A 22 0.28 -33.36 8.14
C GLY A 22 1.73 -33.08 8.53
N MET A 23 2.62 -32.98 7.55
CA MET A 23 4.04 -32.67 7.78
C MET A 23 4.24 -31.32 8.47
N LEU A 24 3.48 -30.30 8.09
CA LEU A 24 3.58 -28.99 8.72
C LEU A 24 3.02 -29.00 10.15
N SER A 25 1.93 -29.73 10.39
CA SER A 25 1.35 -29.90 11.74
C SER A 25 2.31 -30.61 12.70
N ASP A 26 2.89 -31.72 12.26
CA ASP A 26 3.87 -32.50 13.05
C ASP A 26 5.12 -31.68 13.39
N LEU A 27 5.56 -30.85 12.47
CA LEU A 27 6.69 -29.96 12.67
C LEU A 27 6.38 -28.86 13.69
N ILE A 28 5.21 -28.25 13.60
CA ILE A 28 4.73 -27.24 14.56
C ILE A 28 4.60 -27.84 15.96
N ASP A 29 4.10 -29.06 16.09
CA ASP A 29 3.94 -29.72 17.39
C ASP A 29 5.27 -30.18 17.99
N LYS A 30 6.23 -30.61 17.18
CA LYS A 30 7.62 -30.88 17.64
C LYS A 30 8.31 -29.62 18.16
N VAL A 31 8.06 -28.48 17.55
CA VAL A 31 8.63 -27.19 17.93
C VAL A 31 8.00 -26.67 19.21
N LYS A 32 6.68 -26.85 19.39
CA LYS A 32 5.95 -26.43 20.61
C LYS A 32 6.37 -27.17 21.88
N SER A 33 6.91 -28.37 21.77
CA SER A 33 7.15 -29.22 22.92
C SER A 33 8.42 -28.93 23.72
N SER A 34 9.31 -28.05 23.28
CA SER A 34 10.65 -28.00 23.87
C SER A 34 11.26 -26.63 24.21
N ASP A 35 10.73 -25.46 23.80
CA ASP A 35 11.49 -24.22 23.94
C ASP A 35 10.66 -22.93 24.05
N THR A 36 11.30 -21.82 24.47
CA THR A 36 10.73 -20.47 24.43
C THR A 36 10.47 -20.01 23.00
N VAL A 37 9.50 -19.09 22.81
CA VAL A 37 9.07 -18.58 21.50
C VAL A 37 10.24 -18.09 20.61
N GLN A 38 11.28 -17.52 21.22
CA GLN A 38 12.47 -17.03 20.50
C GLN A 38 13.37 -18.16 19.96
N ASN A 39 13.52 -19.24 20.72
CA ASN A 39 14.26 -20.42 20.23
C ASN A 39 13.52 -21.15 19.11
N ILE A 40 12.19 -21.09 19.15
CA ILE A 40 11.31 -21.64 18.12
C ILE A 40 11.48 -20.86 16.79
N LYS A 41 11.45 -19.54 16.87
CA LYS A 41 11.69 -18.65 15.70
C LYS A 41 13.05 -18.93 15.08
N LYS A 42 14.11 -18.94 15.89
CA LYS A 42 15.48 -19.18 15.40
C LYS A 42 15.64 -20.54 14.73
N LYS A 43 15.10 -21.61 15.31
CA LYS A 43 15.11 -22.94 14.70
C LYS A 43 14.34 -22.99 13.37
N PHE A 44 13.24 -22.23 13.27
CA PHE A 44 12.45 -22.14 12.05
C PHE A 44 13.19 -21.36 10.95
N GLU A 45 13.85 -20.26 11.32
CA GLU A 45 14.70 -19.46 10.42
C GLU A 45 15.89 -20.28 9.90
N ASP A 46 16.54 -21.02 10.80
CA ASP A 46 17.70 -21.88 10.47
C ASP A 46 17.30 -23.06 9.56
N LEU A 47 16.10 -23.62 9.73
CA LEU A 47 15.60 -24.77 8.95
C LEU A 47 15.07 -24.38 7.56
N PHE A 48 14.47 -23.21 7.43
CA PHE A 48 13.73 -22.82 6.24
C PHE A 48 14.30 -21.60 5.52
N GLY A 49 15.32 -20.93 6.07
CA GLY A 49 15.93 -19.73 5.49
C GLY A 49 14.97 -18.51 5.42
N VAL A 50 13.84 -18.60 6.10
CA VAL A 50 12.80 -17.55 6.13
C VAL A 50 12.91 -16.84 7.47
N LYS A 51 13.24 -15.54 7.48
CA LYS A 51 13.10 -14.72 8.69
C LYS A 51 11.63 -14.60 9.04
N LEU A 52 11.21 -15.28 10.11
CA LEU A 52 9.93 -14.98 10.75
C LEU A 52 10.07 -13.58 11.36
N GLY A 53 9.24 -12.67 10.90
CA GLY A 53 9.24 -11.30 11.43
C GLY A 53 9.20 -11.34 12.97
N ASP A 54 10.06 -10.58 13.63
CA ASP A 54 9.93 -10.37 15.05
C ASP A 54 8.53 -9.82 15.28
N ASP A 55 7.73 -10.52 16.12
CA ASP A 55 6.61 -9.90 16.77
C ASP A 55 7.21 -8.77 17.61
N GLU A 56 7.45 -7.62 16.97
CA GLU A 56 7.58 -6.40 17.74
C GLU A 56 6.36 -6.42 18.65
N LYS A 57 6.61 -6.53 19.96
CA LYS A 57 5.58 -6.22 20.95
C LYS A 57 4.85 -5.03 20.39
N ASP A 58 3.54 -5.16 20.15
CA ASP A 58 2.65 -4.03 20.06
C ASP A 58 2.72 -3.27 21.41
N THR A 59 3.85 -2.65 21.65
CA THR A 59 3.86 -1.41 22.40
C THR A 59 3.07 -0.50 21.49
N GLU A 60 1.92 -0.02 21.95
CA GLU A 60 1.21 1.09 21.37
C GLU A 60 2.25 2.18 21.11
N ASP A 61 2.89 2.10 19.92
CA ASP A 61 3.80 3.13 19.45
C ASP A 61 2.88 4.29 19.03
N GLN A 62 2.56 5.10 20.02
CA GLN A 62 1.86 6.36 19.85
C GLN A 62 2.75 7.26 18.98
N GLY A 63 2.76 6.98 17.67
CA GLY A 63 3.12 7.94 16.62
C GLY A 63 4.40 8.75 16.77
N ASN A 64 5.35 8.36 17.63
CA ASN A 64 6.59 9.09 17.84
C ASN A 64 7.67 8.59 16.88
N TYR A 65 7.47 8.89 15.58
CA TYR A 65 8.50 8.70 14.57
C TYR A 65 9.68 9.65 14.86
N THR A 66 10.86 9.08 15.07
CA THR A 66 12.11 9.81 15.41
C THR A 66 12.99 10.11 14.19
N GLY A 67 12.52 9.81 12.97
CA GLY A 67 13.27 9.98 11.72
C GLY A 67 13.49 11.44 11.30
N SER A 68 14.03 11.60 10.07
CA SER A 68 14.51 12.88 9.53
C SER A 68 13.42 13.85 9.08
N VAL A 69 12.14 13.45 9.08
CA VAL A 69 11.01 14.29 8.66
C VAL A 69 10.06 14.51 9.82
N GLU A 70 9.60 15.76 9.98
CA GLU A 70 8.61 16.16 10.97
C GLU A 70 7.36 16.72 10.27
N TYR A 71 6.18 16.38 10.79
CA TYR A 71 4.92 16.98 10.38
C TYR A 71 4.62 18.19 11.27
N THR A 72 4.54 19.36 10.66
CA THR A 72 4.30 20.65 11.35
C THR A 72 2.90 21.21 11.10
N GLY A 73 2.11 20.55 10.24
CA GLY A 73 0.75 20.95 9.90
C GLY A 73 -0.26 20.61 11.00
N GLY A 74 -1.45 21.20 10.89
CA GLY A 74 -2.60 20.88 11.72
C GLY A 74 -3.55 19.87 11.07
N GLY A 75 -4.58 19.43 11.82
CA GLY A 75 -5.74 18.73 11.25
C GLY A 75 -5.57 17.25 10.94
N MET A 76 -4.50 16.58 11.39
CA MET A 76 -4.39 15.12 11.34
C MET A 76 -4.88 14.50 12.66
N ASP A 77 -5.73 13.48 12.55
CA ASP A 77 -6.13 12.63 13.67
C ASP A 77 -5.01 11.63 14.07
N SER A 78 -5.26 10.85 15.12
CA SER A 78 -4.29 9.86 15.65
C SER A 78 -3.94 8.78 14.61
N ASP A 79 -4.96 8.29 13.89
CA ASP A 79 -4.75 7.21 12.91
C ASP A 79 -3.96 7.70 11.69
N GLN A 80 -4.23 8.92 11.22
CA GLN A 80 -3.46 9.54 10.16
C GLN A 80 -1.99 9.72 10.55
N LYS A 81 -1.71 10.16 11.79
CA LYS A 81 -0.33 10.28 12.31
C LYS A 81 0.35 8.92 12.42
N LYS A 82 -0.37 7.91 12.92
CA LYS A 82 0.12 6.52 12.99
C LYS A 82 0.44 6.00 11.59
N ASN A 83 -0.44 6.18 10.62
CA ASN A 83 -0.25 5.74 9.25
C ASN A 83 0.95 6.45 8.58
N MET A 84 1.10 7.77 8.79
CA MET A 84 2.28 8.50 8.32
C MET A 84 3.56 7.92 8.90
N GLY A 85 3.59 7.61 10.20
CA GLY A 85 4.74 6.97 10.85
C GLY A 85 5.06 5.60 10.27
N LEU A 86 4.05 4.78 9.96
CA LEU A 86 4.23 3.48 9.30
C LEU A 86 4.82 3.63 7.90
N ILE A 87 4.35 4.62 7.12
CA ILE A 87 4.90 4.92 5.79
C ILE A 87 6.37 5.31 5.90
N LEU A 88 6.72 6.23 6.80
CA LEU A 88 8.12 6.65 6.99
C LEU A 88 9.03 5.48 7.38
N LYS A 89 8.61 4.63 8.32
CA LYS A 89 9.35 3.40 8.68
C LYS A 89 9.54 2.46 7.48
N ALA A 90 8.51 2.30 6.66
CA ALA A 90 8.58 1.47 5.46
C ALA A 90 9.54 2.06 4.40
N LEU A 91 9.53 3.39 4.20
CA LEU A 91 10.45 4.09 3.30
C LEU A 91 11.90 3.90 3.74
N GLU A 92 12.20 4.09 5.02
CA GLU A 92 13.55 3.84 5.57
C GLU A 92 14.00 2.39 5.39
N SER A 93 13.12 1.44 5.70
CA SER A 93 13.39 0.02 5.52
C SER A 93 13.65 -0.36 4.05
N ALA A 94 13.02 0.37 3.12
CA ALA A 94 13.25 0.22 1.69
C ALA A 94 14.53 0.93 1.18
N GLY A 95 15.22 1.70 2.03
CA GLY A 95 16.42 2.47 1.68
C GLY A 95 16.12 3.87 1.12
N ILE A 96 14.89 4.35 1.22
CA ILE A 96 14.52 5.73 0.84
C ILE A 96 14.77 6.62 2.06
N THR A 97 16.00 7.11 2.20
CA THR A 97 16.48 7.86 3.37
C THR A 97 16.68 9.35 3.09
N ASN A 98 16.65 9.79 1.82
CA ASN A 98 16.72 11.20 1.46
C ASN A 98 15.51 11.95 2.01
N PRO A 99 15.66 12.98 2.87
CA PRO A 99 14.53 13.66 3.50
C PRO A 99 13.60 14.36 2.51
N ASN A 100 14.14 14.93 1.42
CA ASN A 100 13.34 15.56 0.39
C ASN A 100 12.47 14.54 -0.35
N ALA A 101 13.02 13.34 -0.64
CA ALA A 101 12.26 12.24 -1.22
C ALA A 101 11.13 11.79 -0.29
N GLN A 102 11.40 11.62 1.01
CA GLN A 102 10.37 11.28 1.99
C GLN A 102 9.27 12.34 2.06
N ILE A 103 9.62 13.63 2.11
CA ILE A 103 8.64 14.73 2.09
C ILE A 103 7.81 14.69 0.80
N GLY A 104 8.46 14.48 -0.35
CA GLY A 104 7.76 14.36 -1.62
C GLY A 104 6.71 13.25 -1.62
N ILE A 105 7.07 12.05 -1.14
CA ILE A 105 6.15 10.91 -1.04
C ILE A 105 5.00 11.23 -0.07
N LEU A 106 5.31 11.72 1.13
CA LEU A 106 4.29 12.07 2.11
C LEU A 106 3.32 13.14 1.60
N SER A 107 3.83 14.12 0.83
CA SER A 107 3.01 15.19 0.24
C SER A 107 2.01 14.62 -0.78
N VAL A 108 2.45 13.69 -1.61
CA VAL A 108 1.59 13.00 -2.57
C VAL A 108 0.55 12.13 -1.83
N ILE A 109 0.97 11.34 -0.84
CA ILE A 109 0.04 10.53 -0.03
C ILE A 109 -0.97 11.43 0.72
N LYS A 110 -0.52 12.56 1.27
CA LYS A 110 -1.43 13.52 1.92
C LYS A 110 -2.47 14.06 0.93
N LYS A 111 -2.05 14.39 -0.28
CA LYS A 111 -2.95 14.83 -1.37
C LYS A 111 -3.95 13.74 -1.78
N GLU A 112 -3.50 12.49 -1.91
CA GLU A 112 -4.33 11.39 -2.41
C GLU A 112 -5.37 10.92 -1.38
N SER A 113 -4.91 10.62 -0.18
CA SER A 113 -5.73 9.95 0.84
C SER A 113 -5.75 10.65 2.20
N ASN A 114 -4.93 11.70 2.37
CA ASN A 114 -4.68 12.31 3.69
C ASN A 114 -4.30 11.23 4.74
N PHE A 115 -3.48 10.27 4.35
CA PHE A 115 -3.04 9.13 5.17
C PHE A 115 -4.16 8.19 5.63
N LYS A 116 -5.31 8.17 4.96
CA LYS A 116 -6.40 7.23 5.24
C LYS A 116 -6.36 6.08 4.25
N LEU A 117 -6.61 4.87 4.74
CA LEU A 117 -6.86 3.74 3.85
C LEU A 117 -8.24 3.91 3.22
N GLN A 118 -8.32 3.73 1.94
CA GLN A 118 -9.59 3.90 1.21
C GLN A 118 -9.62 3.09 -0.08
N ASP A 119 -10.82 2.69 -0.45
CA ASP A 119 -11.14 2.25 -1.79
C ASP A 119 -11.42 3.46 -2.69
N GLU A 120 -11.22 3.28 -3.98
CA GLU A 120 -11.83 4.17 -4.97
C GLU A 120 -13.35 4.10 -4.81
N VAL A 121 -13.95 5.20 -4.33
CA VAL A 121 -15.36 5.23 -3.93
C VAL A 121 -16.31 5.30 -5.12
N GLY A 122 -17.55 4.85 -4.90
CA GLY A 122 -18.61 4.89 -5.87
C GLY A 122 -18.96 6.28 -6.39
N TYR A 123 -19.31 6.36 -7.63
CA TYR A 123 -19.60 7.59 -8.36
C TYR A 123 -21.10 7.89 -8.52
N CYS A 124 -21.97 7.18 -7.80
CA CYS A 124 -23.43 7.29 -7.98
C CYS A 124 -23.97 8.72 -7.83
N SER A 125 -23.46 9.48 -6.86
CA SER A 125 -23.81 10.87 -6.63
C SER A 125 -23.07 11.88 -7.53
N THR A 126 -22.05 11.43 -8.28
CA THR A 126 -21.24 12.28 -9.16
C THR A 126 -22.01 12.56 -10.45
N SER A 127 -22.03 13.82 -10.91
CA SER A 127 -22.68 14.16 -12.18
C SER A 127 -22.02 13.44 -13.36
N ASP A 128 -22.82 13.14 -14.39
CA ASP A 128 -22.32 12.46 -15.59
C ASP A 128 -21.20 13.23 -16.27
N SER A 129 -21.33 14.56 -16.35
CA SER A 129 -20.30 15.44 -16.91
C SER A 129 -18.97 15.35 -16.12
N ARG A 130 -19.07 15.23 -14.78
CA ARG A 130 -17.89 15.07 -13.94
C ARG A 130 -17.24 13.70 -14.13
N VAL A 131 -18.02 12.62 -14.24
CA VAL A 131 -17.51 11.28 -14.56
C VAL A 131 -16.78 11.29 -15.92
N GLU A 132 -17.38 11.94 -16.92
CA GLU A 132 -16.73 12.10 -18.24
C GLU A 132 -15.44 12.92 -18.16
N SER A 133 -15.42 13.97 -17.34
CA SER A 133 -14.21 14.80 -17.14
C SER A 133 -13.08 14.00 -16.47
N ILE A 134 -13.41 13.10 -15.50
CA ILE A 134 -12.41 12.30 -14.78
C ILE A 134 -11.86 11.18 -15.68
N PHE A 135 -12.73 10.45 -16.38
CA PHE A 135 -12.36 9.20 -17.06
C PHE A 135 -12.34 9.31 -18.59
N GLY A 136 -12.63 10.51 -19.14
CA GLY A 136 -12.63 10.74 -20.58
C GLY A 136 -13.62 9.84 -21.33
N ALA A 137 -13.17 9.27 -22.43
CA ALA A 137 -14.00 8.38 -23.27
C ALA A 137 -14.55 7.16 -22.50
N ARG A 138 -13.80 6.64 -21.52
CA ARG A 138 -14.25 5.52 -20.66
C ARG A 138 -15.39 5.98 -19.75
N GLY A 139 -15.27 7.15 -19.13
CA GLY A 139 -16.34 7.74 -18.34
C GLY A 139 -17.62 7.92 -19.12
N LYS A 140 -17.53 8.44 -20.36
CA LYS A 140 -18.67 8.57 -21.27
C LYS A 140 -19.35 7.22 -21.55
N LYS A 141 -18.56 6.15 -21.72
CA LYS A 141 -19.07 4.80 -21.98
C LYS A 141 -19.72 4.19 -20.73
N CYS A 142 -19.13 4.40 -19.54
CA CYS A 142 -19.47 3.65 -18.33
C CYS A 142 -20.44 4.40 -17.39
N LYS A 143 -20.66 5.71 -17.57
CA LYS A 143 -21.44 6.57 -16.64
C LYS A 143 -22.83 6.06 -16.29
N SER A 144 -23.50 5.37 -17.21
CA SER A 144 -24.84 4.77 -16.94
C SER A 144 -24.81 3.67 -15.87
N MET A 145 -23.63 3.13 -15.55
CA MET A 145 -23.41 2.07 -14.56
C MET A 145 -22.93 2.60 -13.21
N LYS A 146 -22.69 3.91 -13.06
CA LYS A 146 -22.03 4.52 -11.89
C LYS A 146 -22.69 4.29 -10.53
N CYS A 147 -23.95 3.84 -10.50
CA CYS A 147 -24.65 3.45 -9.28
C CYS A 147 -24.56 1.95 -8.99
N ASN A 148 -23.78 1.21 -9.77
CA ASN A 148 -23.41 -0.17 -9.48
C ASN A 148 -21.89 -0.25 -9.61
N ASP A 149 -21.18 -0.17 -8.50
CA ASP A 149 -19.73 -0.05 -8.47
C ASP A 149 -19.03 -1.21 -9.18
N GLU A 150 -19.49 -2.45 -8.98
CA GLU A 150 -18.92 -3.62 -9.63
C GLU A 150 -18.95 -3.48 -11.17
N LYS A 151 -20.13 -3.14 -11.74
CA LYS A 151 -20.26 -2.94 -13.19
C LYS A 151 -19.52 -1.72 -13.67
N PHE A 152 -19.51 -0.64 -12.88
CA PHE A 152 -18.90 0.62 -13.25
C PHE A 152 -17.36 0.47 -13.34
N PHE A 153 -16.74 -0.07 -12.29
CA PHE A 153 -15.30 -0.26 -12.28
C PHE A 153 -14.84 -1.35 -13.23
N ASP A 154 -15.64 -2.42 -13.43
CA ASP A 154 -15.31 -3.42 -14.44
C ASP A 154 -15.42 -2.84 -15.87
N CYS A 155 -16.34 -1.90 -16.11
CA CYS A 155 -16.39 -1.15 -17.37
C CYS A 155 -15.18 -0.20 -17.52
N LEU A 156 -14.75 0.49 -16.45
CA LEU A 156 -13.65 1.46 -16.50
C LEU A 156 -12.27 0.82 -16.58
N TYR A 157 -12.05 -0.28 -15.85
CA TYR A 157 -10.74 -0.89 -15.62
C TYR A 157 -10.63 -2.33 -16.07
N GLY A 158 -11.75 -2.99 -16.38
CA GLY A 158 -11.79 -4.40 -16.78
C GLY A 158 -11.09 -4.67 -18.12
N TYR A 159 -11.01 -5.92 -18.47
CA TYR A 159 -10.28 -6.42 -19.65
C TYR A 159 -10.73 -5.84 -21.02
N LYS A 160 -11.96 -5.29 -21.09
CA LYS A 160 -12.51 -4.61 -22.28
C LYS A 160 -12.43 -3.09 -22.23
N SER A 161 -11.77 -2.52 -21.23
CA SER A 161 -11.69 -1.07 -21.04
C SER A 161 -10.75 -0.36 -22.01
N GLY A 162 -9.82 -1.09 -22.63
CA GLY A 162 -8.80 -0.55 -23.53
C GLY A 162 -7.57 -0.01 -22.82
N ILE A 163 -7.46 -0.19 -21.48
CA ILE A 163 -6.24 0.16 -20.72
C ILE A 163 -5.51 -1.10 -20.28
N ASN A 164 -4.18 -1.01 -20.27
CA ASN A 164 -3.32 -2.13 -19.90
C ASN A 164 -3.02 -2.11 -18.38
N LEU A 165 -3.96 -2.61 -17.58
CA LEU A 165 -3.80 -2.81 -16.13
C LEU A 165 -3.53 -4.26 -15.75
N GLY A 166 -3.36 -5.16 -16.74
CA GLY A 166 -3.24 -6.59 -16.51
C GLY A 166 -4.54 -7.27 -16.08
N ASN A 167 -5.68 -6.58 -16.16
CA ASN A 167 -7.00 -7.11 -15.90
C ASN A 167 -7.44 -7.94 -17.12
N THR A 168 -7.55 -9.26 -16.95
CA THR A 168 -7.78 -10.21 -18.05
C THR A 168 -9.11 -10.95 -17.95
N GLU A 169 -9.74 -10.92 -16.78
CA GLU A 169 -10.97 -11.66 -16.50
C GLU A 169 -12.12 -10.70 -16.19
N PRO A 170 -13.38 -11.12 -16.42
CA PRO A 170 -14.55 -10.40 -15.93
C PRO A 170 -14.48 -10.20 -14.41
N GLY A 171 -14.79 -8.97 -13.95
CA GLY A 171 -14.71 -8.61 -12.54
C GLY A 171 -13.33 -8.15 -12.06
N ASP A 172 -12.25 -8.33 -12.85
CA ASP A 172 -10.91 -7.86 -12.48
C ASP A 172 -10.91 -6.33 -12.28
N GLY A 173 -11.70 -5.58 -13.04
CA GLY A 173 -11.77 -4.13 -12.93
C GLY A 173 -12.23 -3.65 -11.56
N TYR A 174 -13.23 -4.30 -10.99
CA TYR A 174 -13.68 -4.03 -9.63
C TYR A 174 -12.78 -4.64 -8.57
N LYS A 175 -12.32 -5.88 -8.78
CA LYS A 175 -11.44 -6.57 -7.85
C LYS A 175 -10.14 -5.83 -7.59
N TYR A 176 -9.55 -5.21 -8.62
CA TYR A 176 -8.27 -4.51 -8.57
C TYR A 176 -8.42 -3.00 -8.80
N LEU A 177 -9.50 -2.42 -8.30
CA LEU A 177 -9.71 -0.97 -8.26
C LEU A 177 -8.68 -0.30 -7.34
N GLY A 178 -8.61 1.03 -7.35
CA GLY A 178 -7.65 1.81 -6.55
C GLY A 178 -7.85 1.61 -5.06
N ARG A 179 -6.79 1.16 -4.34
CA ARG A 179 -6.81 0.95 -2.88
C ARG A 179 -5.55 1.46 -2.20
N GLY A 180 -5.61 1.53 -0.89
CA GLY A 180 -4.50 1.91 -0.03
C GLY A 180 -4.25 3.42 0.00
N PHE A 181 -3.02 3.81 0.32
CA PHE A 181 -2.68 5.21 0.54
C PHE A 181 -2.55 6.05 -0.73
N HIS A 182 -2.19 5.46 -1.86
CA HIS A 182 -1.98 6.16 -3.12
C HIS A 182 -2.82 5.65 -4.29
N GLY A 183 -3.77 4.75 -4.01
CA GLY A 183 -4.70 4.25 -5.02
C GLY A 183 -4.10 3.24 -5.99
N LEU A 184 -3.34 2.23 -5.49
CA LEU A 184 -2.79 1.18 -6.34
C LEU A 184 -3.90 0.51 -7.15
N THR A 185 -3.79 0.52 -8.49
CA THR A 185 -4.85 0.05 -9.40
C THR A 185 -4.30 -0.96 -10.40
N GLY A 186 -5.08 -2.00 -10.68
CA GLY A 186 -4.83 -2.99 -11.72
C GLY A 186 -4.07 -4.23 -11.28
N LYS A 187 -4.53 -5.40 -11.75
CA LYS A 187 -4.01 -6.74 -11.41
C LYS A 187 -2.50 -6.88 -11.58
N ALA A 188 -1.93 -6.27 -12.63
CA ALA A 188 -0.50 -6.31 -12.87
C ALA A 188 0.28 -5.60 -11.74
N ASN A 189 -0.21 -4.46 -11.25
CA ASN A 189 0.41 -3.71 -10.17
C ASN A 189 0.29 -4.47 -8.83
N TYR A 190 -0.89 -4.98 -8.50
CA TYR A 190 -1.07 -5.81 -7.30
C TYR A 190 -0.11 -7.01 -7.31
N LYS A 191 0.02 -7.70 -8.45
CA LYS A 191 0.96 -8.81 -8.59
C LYS A 191 2.42 -8.35 -8.48
N LYS A 192 2.77 -7.21 -9.10
CA LYS A 192 4.15 -6.66 -9.07
C LYS A 192 4.62 -6.38 -7.64
N TYR A 193 3.74 -5.89 -6.77
CA TYR A 193 4.06 -5.57 -5.38
C TYR A 193 3.69 -6.68 -4.38
N GLY A 194 3.37 -7.88 -4.87
CA GLY A 194 3.14 -9.06 -4.04
C GLY A 194 1.83 -9.04 -3.25
N ILE A 195 0.87 -8.20 -3.65
CA ILE A 195 -0.45 -8.10 -3.00
C ILE A 195 -1.37 -9.19 -3.56
N SER A 196 -1.50 -10.30 -2.85
CA SER A 196 -2.36 -11.42 -3.24
C SER A 196 -3.83 -11.22 -2.89
N ASN A 197 -4.09 -10.54 -1.77
CA ASN A 197 -5.44 -10.12 -1.34
C ASN A 197 -5.58 -8.60 -1.50
N PRO A 198 -6.36 -8.10 -2.49
CA PRO A 198 -6.52 -6.66 -2.70
C PRO A 198 -7.05 -5.89 -1.49
N GLU A 199 -7.94 -6.50 -0.69
CA GLU A 199 -8.55 -5.87 0.49
C GLU A 199 -7.50 -5.58 1.57
N SER A 200 -6.38 -6.32 1.62
CA SER A 200 -5.32 -6.09 2.60
C SER A 200 -4.73 -4.68 2.56
N LEU A 201 -4.85 -3.97 1.44
CA LEU A 201 -4.41 -2.57 1.34
C LEU A 201 -5.32 -1.60 2.12
N ASN A 202 -6.52 -2.02 2.50
CA ASN A 202 -7.43 -1.23 3.33
C ASN A 202 -7.55 -1.77 4.75
N ASP A 203 -7.32 -3.07 4.94
CA ASP A 203 -7.48 -3.73 6.23
C ASP A 203 -6.22 -3.65 7.09
N ASP A 204 -5.04 -3.53 6.46
CA ASP A 204 -3.75 -3.51 7.16
C ASP A 204 -2.88 -2.32 6.72
N PRO A 205 -2.76 -1.29 7.56
CA PRO A 205 -1.94 -0.12 7.25
C PRO A 205 -0.43 -0.43 7.12
N LYS A 206 0.07 -1.53 7.71
CA LYS A 206 1.46 -1.96 7.54
C LYS A 206 1.69 -2.52 6.13
N VAL A 207 0.74 -3.30 5.62
CA VAL A 207 0.77 -3.81 4.23
C VAL A 207 0.71 -2.66 3.24
N ALA A 208 -0.20 -1.71 3.44
CA ALA A 208 -0.33 -0.54 2.59
C ALA A 208 0.90 0.38 2.65
N ALA A 209 1.52 0.57 3.82
CA ALA A 209 2.74 1.36 3.96
C ALA A 209 3.94 0.69 3.26
N LYS A 210 4.06 -0.64 3.39
CA LYS A 210 5.08 -1.39 2.67
C LYS A 210 4.89 -1.30 1.16
N GLU A 211 3.67 -1.41 0.68
CA GLU A 211 3.34 -1.27 -0.74
C GLU A 211 3.76 0.11 -1.29
N VAL A 212 3.46 1.21 -0.57
CA VAL A 212 3.93 2.56 -0.91
C VAL A 212 5.46 2.59 -1.05
N ALA A 213 6.18 2.03 -0.10
CA ALA A 213 7.64 2.01 -0.15
C ALA A 213 8.17 1.19 -1.34
N ASP A 214 7.60 0.03 -1.60
CA ASP A 214 7.97 -0.82 -2.74
C ASP A 214 7.65 -0.15 -4.09
N PHE A 215 6.52 0.58 -4.17
CA PHE A 215 6.14 1.34 -5.36
C PHE A 215 7.19 2.41 -5.68
N PHE A 216 7.59 3.20 -4.70
CA PHE A 216 8.51 4.31 -4.92
C PHE A 216 9.97 3.88 -5.00
N LYS A 217 10.37 2.76 -4.40
CA LYS A 217 11.77 2.30 -4.33
C LYS A 217 12.49 2.26 -5.68
N SER A 218 11.81 1.84 -6.74
CA SER A 218 12.40 1.71 -8.08
C SER A 218 12.36 3.00 -8.90
N HIS A 219 11.72 4.05 -8.41
CA HIS A 219 11.46 5.28 -9.16
C HIS A 219 12.07 6.52 -8.51
N VAL A 220 12.35 6.46 -7.20
CA VAL A 220 12.84 7.59 -6.42
C VAL A 220 14.36 7.57 -6.34
N LYS A 221 14.95 8.74 -6.49
CA LYS A 221 16.37 9.06 -6.30
C LYS A 221 16.52 10.08 -5.18
N ASP A 222 17.74 10.45 -4.87
CA ASP A 222 18.00 11.60 -4.00
C ASP A 222 17.63 12.89 -4.73
N PHE A 223 17.02 13.79 -4.00
CA PHE A 223 16.60 15.10 -4.48
C PHE A 223 17.27 16.20 -3.65
N ASP A 224 17.70 17.26 -4.32
CA ASP A 224 18.35 18.42 -3.69
C ASP A 224 17.33 19.39 -3.08
N SER A 225 16.06 19.36 -3.55
CA SER A 225 14.99 20.19 -3.03
C SER A 225 13.68 19.43 -2.83
N VAL A 226 12.83 19.92 -1.94
CA VAL A 226 11.47 19.40 -1.72
C VAL A 226 10.61 19.61 -2.97
N GLU A 227 10.73 20.75 -3.64
CA GLU A 227 9.94 21.08 -4.83
C GLU A 227 10.20 20.10 -5.97
N ASP A 228 11.47 19.78 -6.25
CA ASP A 228 11.85 18.78 -7.27
C ASP A 228 11.34 17.39 -6.88
N ALA A 229 11.47 17.02 -5.61
CA ALA A 229 10.96 15.75 -5.11
C ALA A 229 9.45 15.63 -5.29
N VAL A 230 8.68 16.62 -4.83
CA VAL A 230 7.21 16.64 -4.96
C VAL A 230 6.80 16.58 -6.41
N THR A 231 7.45 17.35 -7.28
CA THR A 231 7.12 17.41 -8.72
C THR A 231 7.32 16.04 -9.39
N GLU A 232 8.49 15.42 -9.18
CA GLU A 232 8.78 14.14 -9.81
C GLU A 232 7.96 12.99 -9.21
N ILE A 233 7.80 12.96 -7.89
CA ILE A 233 7.01 11.92 -7.21
C ILE A 233 5.52 12.03 -7.59
N ASN A 234 4.99 13.26 -7.70
CA ASN A 234 3.63 13.46 -8.20
C ASN A 234 3.47 12.95 -9.63
N ARG A 235 4.44 13.21 -10.51
CA ARG A 235 4.47 12.69 -11.88
C ARG A 235 4.49 11.15 -11.91
N ILE A 236 5.30 10.52 -11.07
CA ILE A 236 5.40 9.06 -10.95
C ILE A 236 4.05 8.48 -10.52
N ASN A 237 3.41 9.08 -9.52
CA ASN A 237 2.15 8.59 -8.98
C ASN A 237 0.96 8.77 -9.93
N SER A 238 0.85 9.92 -10.58
CA SER A 238 -0.31 10.26 -11.41
C SER A 238 -0.16 9.87 -12.88
N GLY A 239 1.07 9.58 -13.32
CA GLY A 239 1.40 9.40 -14.75
C GLY A 239 1.45 10.72 -15.55
N GLU A 240 1.10 11.86 -14.93
CA GLU A 240 1.06 13.18 -15.56
C GLU A 240 1.73 14.24 -14.67
N SER A 241 2.56 15.10 -15.26
CA SER A 241 3.39 16.05 -14.51
C SER A 241 2.58 17.14 -13.77
N GLN A 242 1.45 17.56 -14.29
CA GLN A 242 0.69 18.68 -13.76
C GLN A 242 -0.55 18.28 -12.95
N PHE A 243 -1.01 17.02 -13.09
CA PHE A 243 -2.23 16.60 -12.40
C PHE A 243 -2.04 16.59 -10.89
N GLY A 244 -2.77 17.44 -10.20
CA GLY A 244 -2.73 17.55 -8.73
C GLY A 244 -1.43 18.11 -8.15
N LEU A 245 -0.47 18.58 -8.96
CA LEU A 245 0.83 19.07 -8.49
C LEU A 245 0.70 20.23 -7.49
N SER A 246 -0.16 21.21 -7.77
CA SER A 246 -0.35 22.36 -6.84
C SER A 246 -0.79 21.92 -5.44
N LYS A 247 -1.68 20.94 -5.36
CA LYS A 247 -2.12 20.38 -4.08
C LYS A 247 -1.02 19.59 -3.38
N ALA A 248 -0.16 18.88 -4.13
CA ALA A 248 0.97 18.17 -3.56
C ALA A 248 2.03 19.15 -3.03
N LEU A 249 2.30 20.24 -3.74
CA LEU A 249 3.20 21.32 -3.27
C LEU A 249 2.64 22.00 -2.01
N GLU A 250 1.36 22.36 -1.99
CA GLU A 250 0.69 22.90 -0.79
C GLU A 250 0.79 21.91 0.39
N ALA A 251 0.61 20.60 0.12
CA ALA A 251 0.76 19.59 1.15
C ALA A 251 2.18 19.51 1.70
N SER A 252 3.21 19.79 0.90
CA SER A 252 4.62 19.73 1.32
C SER A 252 4.98 20.77 2.38
N GLU A 253 4.27 21.91 2.43
CA GLU A 253 4.47 22.96 3.44
C GLU A 253 4.22 22.46 4.88
N ASN A 254 3.53 21.33 5.02
CA ASN A 254 3.27 20.72 6.32
C ASN A 254 4.40 19.81 6.82
N PHE A 255 5.49 19.67 6.09
CA PHE A 255 6.61 18.81 6.46
C PHE A 255 7.91 19.59 6.52
N LYS A 256 8.79 19.18 7.43
CA LYS A 256 10.15 19.73 7.57
C LYS A 256 11.17 18.62 7.80
N THR A 257 12.38 18.85 7.36
CA THR A 257 13.53 18.08 7.80
C THR A 257 13.87 18.46 9.24
N LYS A 258 14.18 17.47 10.08
CA LYS A 258 14.66 17.69 11.45
C LYS A 258 16.11 18.09 11.47
#